data_ef01b2e5da0522abc3534261fa34269d
#
_entry.id   ef01b2e5da0522abc3534261fa34269d
#
_cell.length_a   1.000
_cell.length_b   1.000
_cell.length_c   1.000
_cell.angle_alpha   90.00
_cell.angle_beta   90.00
_cell.angle_gamma   90.00
#
_symmetry.space_group_name_H-M   'P 1'
#
loop_
_entity.id
_entity.type
_entity.pdbx_description
1 polymer ?
#
loop_
_entity_poly.entity_id
_entity_poly.type
_entity_poly.pdbx_seq_one_letter_code
_entity_poly.pdbx_strand_id
1 'polypeptide(L)'
;MKVSAKFVTVTFWLLLIAGTTVAAGKEPAGQLVDSGSFGVFMNGKRVATETFSIQQSGGASTTSAQVKEEGGSGASQSSELQITSSGAVVRYEWHELSPGKSALVLVPNNEFLIERITQNPGDKPAEQPFLMPNTSIVLDNNFLIHREVLAWRYLASSCAHSSGPMKCGPAQFGAIVPQERTSTRVNVQPVGEEKVKIRDTERQLLRINIKSDDDEWALWLDPQDHYKLMRVVKSGANTEVVRD
;
A
#
# COMPACT_ATOMS: atom_id res chain seq x y z
N MET A 1 82.64 -28.52 40.89
CA MET A 1 81.84 -27.53 40.20
C MET A 1 80.42 -28.04 39.96
N LYS A 2 79.41 -27.56 40.70
CA LYS A 2 78.02 -28.00 40.57
C LYS A 2 77.31 -27.00 39.69
N VAL A 3 76.77 -27.40 38.55
CA VAL A 3 75.94 -26.60 37.66
C VAL A 3 74.51 -26.93 38.04
N SER A 4 73.79 -25.88 38.47
CA SER A 4 72.37 -25.92 38.85
C SER A 4 71.54 -25.54 37.64
N ALA A 5 70.70 -26.46 37.16
CA ALA A 5 69.74 -26.23 36.09
C ALA A 5 68.45 -25.60 36.68
N LYS A 6 68.07 -24.37 36.22
CA LYS A 6 66.80 -23.78 36.55
C LYS A 6 65.75 -24.16 35.49
N PHE A 7 64.74 -24.88 35.95
CA PHE A 7 63.52 -25.12 35.12
C PHE A 7 62.67 -23.86 35.10
N VAL A 8 62.37 -23.34 33.90
CA VAL A 8 61.41 -22.28 33.66
C VAL A 8 60.10 -22.95 33.24
N THR A 9 59.10 -22.84 34.11
CA THR A 9 57.75 -23.34 33.82
C THR A 9 56.99 -22.23 33.06
N VAL A 10 56.70 -22.46 31.77
CA VAL A 10 55.87 -21.58 30.95
C VAL A 10 54.42 -22.00 31.11
N THR A 11 53.63 -21.19 31.81
CA THR A 11 52.19 -21.41 31.99
C THR A 11 51.45 -20.81 30.76
N PHE A 12 50.88 -21.72 29.96
CA PHE A 12 50.10 -21.36 28.78
C PHE A 12 48.67 -21.03 29.23
N TRP A 13 48.29 -19.76 29.17
CA TRP A 13 46.90 -19.31 29.39
C TRP A 13 46.09 -19.49 28.10
N LEU A 14 45.18 -20.46 28.10
CA LEU A 14 44.17 -20.63 27.06
C LEU A 14 43.06 -19.56 27.28
N LEU A 15 43.04 -18.53 26.43
CA LEU A 15 41.92 -17.60 26.34
C LEU A 15 40.75 -18.30 25.60
N LEU A 16 39.73 -18.71 26.34
CA LEU A 16 38.43 -19.09 25.78
C LEU A 16 37.72 -17.84 25.26
N ILE A 17 37.72 -17.64 23.95
CA ILE A 17 36.87 -16.66 23.29
C ILE A 17 35.46 -17.27 23.24
N ALA A 18 34.58 -16.84 24.16
CA ALA A 18 33.15 -17.12 24.09
C ALA A 18 32.55 -16.32 22.93
N GLY A 19 32.37 -16.97 21.78
CA GLY A 19 31.65 -16.41 20.65
C GLY A 19 30.17 -16.22 21.03
N THR A 20 29.74 -14.98 21.24
CA THR A 20 28.31 -14.63 21.35
C THR A 20 27.69 -14.77 19.96
N THR A 21 26.99 -15.89 19.73
CA THR A 21 26.08 -16.00 18.57
C THR A 21 24.94 -15.03 18.78
N VAL A 22 24.97 -13.90 18.05
CA VAL A 22 23.81 -13.02 17.90
C VAL A 22 22.77 -13.84 17.13
N ALA A 23 21.76 -14.33 17.83
CA ALA A 23 20.60 -14.90 17.19
C ALA A 23 19.97 -13.78 16.36
N ALA A 24 19.92 -13.94 15.02
CA ALA A 24 19.15 -13.09 14.15
C ALA A 24 17.69 -13.20 14.61
N GLY A 25 17.22 -12.20 15.35
CA GLY A 25 15.82 -12.10 15.77
C GLY A 25 14.97 -12.07 14.52
N LYS A 26 14.06 -13.05 14.40
CA LYS A 26 13.03 -13.04 13.39
C LYS A 26 12.24 -11.75 13.63
N GLU A 27 12.21 -10.84 12.64
CA GLU A 27 11.37 -9.64 12.74
C GLU A 27 9.97 -10.07 13.16
N PRO A 28 9.33 -9.34 14.10
CA PRO A 28 7.98 -9.68 14.52
C PRO A 28 7.07 -9.66 13.29
N ALA A 29 6.31 -10.73 13.09
CA ALA A 29 5.34 -10.81 12.03
C ALA A 29 4.44 -9.58 12.11
N GLY A 30 4.26 -8.86 10.98
CA GLY A 30 3.46 -7.64 10.96
C GLY A 30 2.03 -7.91 11.44
N GLN A 31 1.43 -6.93 12.11
CA GLN A 31 0.02 -7.00 12.51
C GLN A 31 -0.86 -6.84 11.26
N LEU A 32 -1.75 -7.79 11.01
CA LEU A 32 -2.77 -7.68 9.97
C LEU A 32 -3.78 -6.58 10.38
N VAL A 33 -3.91 -5.55 9.54
CA VAL A 33 -4.83 -4.42 9.75
C VAL A 33 -6.12 -4.66 8.98
N ASP A 34 -6.02 -5.07 7.72
CA ASP A 34 -7.15 -5.40 6.87
C ASP A 34 -6.78 -6.46 5.84
N SER A 35 -7.78 -7.22 5.40
CA SER A 35 -7.68 -8.15 4.27
C SER A 35 -9.06 -8.47 3.72
N GLY A 36 -9.10 -8.84 2.45
CA GLY A 36 -10.35 -9.20 1.79
C GLY A 36 -10.24 -9.24 0.29
N SER A 37 -11.39 -9.07 -0.34
CA SER A 37 -11.48 -8.93 -1.79
C SER A 37 -12.52 -7.90 -2.20
N PHE A 38 -12.34 -7.36 -3.39
CA PHE A 38 -13.29 -6.51 -4.10
C PHE A 38 -13.74 -7.20 -5.39
N GLY A 39 -15.04 -7.22 -5.64
CA GLY A 39 -15.60 -7.48 -6.96
C GLY A 39 -15.63 -6.20 -7.78
N VAL A 40 -15.05 -6.23 -8.97
CA VAL A 40 -15.12 -5.12 -9.94
C VAL A 40 -16.23 -5.44 -10.96
N PHE A 41 -17.18 -4.53 -11.08
CA PHE A 41 -18.34 -4.69 -11.96
C PHE A 41 -18.34 -3.61 -13.03
N MET A 42 -18.60 -4.02 -14.26
CA MET A 42 -18.87 -3.11 -15.40
C MET A 42 -20.25 -3.46 -15.97
N ASN A 43 -21.12 -2.45 -16.07
CA ASN A 43 -22.50 -2.63 -16.50
C ASN A 43 -23.24 -3.74 -15.70
N GLY A 44 -22.99 -3.83 -14.39
CA GLY A 44 -23.59 -4.83 -13.50
C GLY A 44 -23.02 -6.24 -13.62
N LYS A 45 -22.06 -6.48 -14.53
CA LYS A 45 -21.38 -7.78 -14.67
C LYS A 45 -20.01 -7.73 -14.00
N ARG A 46 -19.70 -8.73 -13.15
CA ARG A 46 -18.36 -8.88 -12.57
C ARG A 46 -17.34 -9.14 -13.68
N VAL A 47 -16.26 -8.36 -13.71
CA VAL A 47 -15.20 -8.46 -14.72
C VAL A 47 -13.86 -8.82 -14.12
N ALA A 48 -13.66 -8.53 -12.83
CA ALA A 48 -12.45 -8.89 -12.12
C ALA A 48 -12.67 -9.01 -10.61
N THR A 49 -11.73 -9.65 -9.94
CA THR A 49 -11.62 -9.71 -8.48
C THR A 49 -10.25 -9.21 -8.07
N GLU A 50 -10.20 -8.25 -7.16
CA GLU A 50 -8.99 -7.84 -6.46
C GLU A 50 -8.96 -8.49 -5.09
N THR A 51 -7.88 -9.21 -4.74
CA THR A 51 -7.62 -9.71 -3.39
C THR A 51 -6.50 -8.89 -2.77
N PHE A 52 -6.60 -8.57 -1.48
CA PHE A 52 -5.63 -7.68 -0.83
C PHE A 52 -5.40 -8.01 0.65
N SER A 53 -4.29 -7.50 1.17
CA SER A 53 -3.99 -7.45 2.59
C SER A 53 -3.21 -6.17 2.93
N ILE A 54 -3.44 -5.63 4.14
CA ILE A 54 -2.70 -4.51 4.71
C ILE A 54 -2.10 -4.98 6.04
N GLN A 55 -0.79 -4.86 6.15
CA GLN A 55 -0.04 -5.24 7.35
C GLN A 55 0.75 -4.06 7.89
N GLN A 56 0.94 -4.00 9.21
CA GLN A 56 1.80 -3.01 9.88
C GLN A 56 2.94 -3.71 10.61
N SER A 57 4.16 -3.24 10.40
CA SER A 57 5.36 -3.71 11.09
C SER A 57 6.40 -2.60 11.14
N GLY A 58 7.07 -2.44 12.28
CA GLY A 58 8.22 -1.52 12.39
C GLY A 58 7.94 -0.04 12.07
N GLY A 59 6.69 0.43 12.22
CA GLY A 59 6.30 1.81 11.88
C GLY A 59 6.03 2.04 10.39
N ALA A 60 5.94 0.98 9.60
CA ALA A 60 5.53 1.00 8.20
C ALA A 60 4.27 0.18 7.99
N SER A 61 3.50 0.52 6.96
CA SER A 61 2.38 -0.26 6.46
C SER A 61 2.71 -0.81 5.08
N THR A 62 2.41 -2.09 4.85
CA THR A 62 2.52 -2.76 3.56
C THR A 62 1.14 -3.17 3.09
N THR A 63 0.75 -2.68 1.91
CA THR A 63 -0.48 -3.05 1.21
C THR A 63 -0.11 -3.91 0.03
N SER A 64 -0.50 -5.19 0.04
CA SER A 64 -0.30 -6.13 -1.06
C SER A 64 -1.62 -6.46 -1.71
N ALA A 65 -1.67 -6.49 -3.05
CA ALA A 65 -2.87 -6.80 -3.79
C ALA A 65 -2.58 -7.60 -5.07
N GLN A 66 -3.58 -8.35 -5.51
CA GLN A 66 -3.58 -9.07 -6.78
C GLN A 66 -4.93 -8.93 -7.47
N VAL A 67 -4.91 -8.71 -8.78
CA VAL A 67 -6.10 -8.66 -9.62
C VAL A 67 -6.17 -9.91 -10.46
N LYS A 68 -7.35 -10.53 -10.50
CA LYS A 68 -7.70 -11.64 -11.37
C LYS A 68 -8.91 -11.25 -12.21
N GLU A 69 -8.78 -11.33 -13.52
CA GLU A 69 -9.89 -11.15 -14.45
C GLU A 69 -10.85 -12.35 -14.43
N GLU A 70 -12.13 -12.10 -14.66
CA GLU A 70 -13.13 -13.17 -14.77
C GLU A 70 -12.83 -14.06 -15.99
N GLY A 71 -12.83 -15.38 -15.75
CA GLY A 71 -12.43 -16.38 -16.75
C GLY A 71 -10.92 -16.59 -16.89
N GLY A 72 -10.08 -15.79 -16.21
CA GLY A 72 -8.64 -15.97 -16.15
C GLY A 72 -8.23 -17.18 -15.29
N SER A 73 -7.11 -17.82 -15.64
CA SER A 73 -6.59 -18.98 -14.89
C SER A 73 -5.90 -18.60 -13.57
N GLY A 74 -5.46 -17.35 -13.41
CA GLY A 74 -4.74 -16.86 -12.24
C GLY A 74 -4.78 -15.35 -12.14
N ALA A 75 -4.01 -14.76 -11.21
CA ALA A 75 -3.84 -13.33 -11.13
C ALA A 75 -3.15 -12.80 -12.38
N SER A 76 -3.66 -11.68 -12.92
CA SER A 76 -3.06 -11.00 -14.08
C SER A 76 -2.03 -9.95 -13.67
N GLN A 77 -2.21 -9.35 -12.49
CA GLN A 77 -1.34 -8.31 -11.96
C GLN A 77 -1.20 -8.45 -10.44
N SER A 78 -0.08 -7.93 -9.91
CA SER A 78 0.11 -7.76 -8.47
C SER A 78 0.73 -6.40 -8.17
N SER A 79 0.46 -5.89 -6.96
CA SER A 79 1.09 -4.68 -6.45
C SER A 79 1.47 -4.82 -4.98
N GLU A 80 2.51 -4.08 -4.58
CA GLU A 80 2.89 -3.89 -3.19
C GLU A 80 3.24 -2.43 -2.95
N LEU A 81 2.57 -1.80 -1.99
CA LEU A 81 2.81 -0.43 -1.56
C LEU A 81 3.27 -0.42 -0.10
N GLN A 82 4.46 0.10 0.15
CA GLN A 82 5.00 0.33 1.48
C GLN A 82 5.03 1.83 1.77
N ILE A 83 4.46 2.23 2.90
CA ILE A 83 4.44 3.60 3.39
C ILE A 83 4.86 3.66 4.86
N THR A 84 5.47 4.75 5.27
CA THR A 84 5.75 5.04 6.68
C THR A 84 4.46 5.37 7.45
N SER A 85 4.53 5.44 8.78
CA SER A 85 3.42 5.93 9.62
C SER A 85 3.01 7.37 9.32
N SER A 86 3.90 8.18 8.74
CA SER A 86 3.57 9.54 8.25
C SER A 86 2.98 9.54 6.84
N GLY A 87 2.83 8.38 6.21
CA GLY A 87 2.30 8.22 4.86
C GLY A 87 3.32 8.51 3.74
N ALA A 88 4.61 8.62 4.06
CA ALA A 88 5.63 8.75 3.02
C ALA A 88 5.87 7.40 2.32
N VAL A 89 5.97 7.44 1.00
CA VAL A 89 6.27 6.24 0.19
C VAL A 89 7.66 5.74 0.51
N VAL A 90 7.76 4.48 0.88
CA VAL A 90 9.01 3.74 1.03
C VAL A 90 9.33 3.02 -0.28
N ARG A 91 8.34 2.35 -0.83
CA ARG A 91 8.43 1.61 -2.08
C ARG A 91 7.04 1.33 -2.61
N TYR A 92 6.89 1.36 -3.91
CA TYR A 92 5.76 0.78 -4.63
C TYR A 92 6.31 -0.14 -5.71
N GLU A 93 5.71 -1.32 -5.87
CA GLU A 93 6.01 -2.29 -6.93
C GLU A 93 4.72 -2.72 -7.61
N TRP A 94 4.81 -2.88 -8.91
CA TRP A 94 3.77 -3.48 -9.73
C TRP A 94 4.40 -4.51 -10.67
N HIS A 95 3.71 -5.62 -10.85
CA HIS A 95 4.10 -6.68 -11.75
C HIS A 95 2.92 -7.12 -12.60
N GLU A 96 3.15 -7.17 -13.90
CA GLU A 96 2.29 -7.91 -14.82
C GLU A 96 2.65 -9.39 -14.73
N LEU A 97 1.67 -10.23 -14.39
CA LEU A 97 1.83 -11.66 -14.21
C LEU A 97 1.39 -12.44 -15.46
N SER A 98 0.43 -11.88 -16.20
CA SER A 98 -0.11 -12.43 -17.43
C SER A 98 -0.84 -11.33 -18.22
N PRO A 99 -0.72 -11.26 -19.55
CA PRO A 99 0.10 -12.12 -20.44
C PRO A 99 1.57 -11.74 -20.49
N GLY A 100 1.94 -10.54 -20.06
CA GLY A 100 3.30 -10.01 -20.10
C GLY A 100 4.11 -10.35 -18.85
N LYS A 101 5.24 -9.66 -18.71
CA LYS A 101 6.14 -9.75 -17.55
C LYS A 101 6.73 -8.39 -17.20
N SER A 102 6.04 -7.32 -17.55
CA SER A 102 6.44 -5.96 -17.22
C SER A 102 6.44 -5.75 -15.71
N ALA A 103 7.36 -4.94 -15.24
CA ALA A 103 7.45 -4.58 -13.84
C ALA A 103 7.71 -3.09 -13.69
N LEU A 104 7.19 -2.51 -12.62
CA LEU A 104 7.37 -1.13 -12.25
C LEU A 104 7.76 -1.03 -10.79
N VAL A 105 8.74 -0.17 -10.49
CA VAL A 105 9.15 0.15 -9.13
C VAL A 105 9.20 1.66 -8.98
N LEU A 106 8.53 2.18 -7.96
CA LEU A 106 8.59 3.59 -7.57
C LEU A 106 9.27 3.69 -6.19
N VAL A 107 10.34 4.45 -6.08
CA VAL A 107 11.11 4.61 -4.85
C VAL A 107 11.51 6.06 -4.63
N PRO A 108 11.77 6.47 -3.37
CA PRO A 108 12.37 7.76 -3.07
C PRO A 108 13.76 7.90 -3.73
N ASN A 109 14.04 9.10 -4.22
CA ASN A 109 15.34 9.53 -4.69
C ASN A 109 15.59 10.94 -4.14
N ASN A 110 16.21 11.03 -2.97
CA ASN A 110 16.29 12.23 -2.15
C ASN A 110 14.88 12.75 -1.79
N GLU A 111 14.56 13.99 -2.20
CA GLU A 111 13.25 14.61 -1.92
C GLU A 111 12.15 14.24 -2.93
N PHE A 112 12.50 13.54 -4.00
CA PHE A 112 11.61 13.20 -5.10
C PHE A 112 11.37 11.69 -5.16
N LEU A 113 10.49 11.30 -6.10
CA LEU A 113 10.25 9.89 -6.43
C LEU A 113 10.82 9.58 -7.81
N ILE A 114 11.38 8.40 -7.98
CA ILE A 114 11.82 7.88 -9.28
C ILE A 114 11.11 6.59 -9.59
N GLU A 115 10.55 6.51 -10.79
CA GLU A 115 9.92 5.32 -11.33
C GLU A 115 10.90 4.61 -12.25
N ARG A 116 10.95 3.28 -12.13
CA ARG A 116 11.72 2.38 -12.97
C ARG A 116 10.78 1.35 -13.59
N ILE A 117 10.72 1.31 -14.91
CA ILE A 117 9.90 0.37 -15.67
C ILE A 117 10.80 -0.59 -16.42
N THR A 118 10.56 -1.89 -16.26
CA THR A 118 11.20 -2.99 -16.99
C THR A 118 10.15 -3.69 -17.83
N GLN A 119 10.33 -3.75 -19.15
CA GLN A 119 9.35 -4.37 -20.05
C GLN A 119 9.45 -5.90 -20.02
N ASN A 120 10.68 -6.43 -20.01
CA ASN A 120 10.91 -7.86 -19.90
C ASN A 120 11.97 -8.14 -18.83
N PRO A 121 11.94 -9.32 -18.20
CA PRO A 121 13.00 -9.73 -17.27
C PRO A 121 14.39 -9.64 -17.92
N GLY A 122 15.29 -8.90 -17.28
CA GLY A 122 16.66 -8.69 -17.75
C GLY A 122 16.87 -7.44 -18.61
N ASP A 123 15.81 -6.76 -19.03
CA ASP A 123 15.95 -5.47 -19.71
C ASP A 123 16.48 -4.39 -18.75
N LYS A 124 17.18 -3.41 -19.31
CA LYS A 124 17.56 -2.21 -18.56
C LYS A 124 16.31 -1.39 -18.27
N PRO A 125 16.05 -1.02 -17.00
CA PRO A 125 14.90 -0.20 -16.66
C PRO A 125 14.94 1.17 -17.35
N ALA A 126 13.80 1.62 -17.85
CA ALA A 126 13.58 3.02 -18.18
C ALA A 126 13.25 3.78 -16.90
N GLU A 127 13.91 4.92 -16.67
CA GLU A 127 13.70 5.74 -15.49
C GLU A 127 12.93 7.02 -15.81
N GLN A 128 12.01 7.38 -14.90
CA GLN A 128 11.29 8.65 -14.94
C GLN A 128 11.27 9.29 -13.55
N PRO A 129 11.85 10.47 -13.38
CA PRO A 129 11.71 11.22 -12.13
C PRO A 129 10.36 11.92 -12.07
N PHE A 130 9.74 11.89 -10.88
CA PHE A 130 8.59 12.70 -10.51
C PHE A 130 9.06 13.78 -9.53
N LEU A 131 8.90 15.05 -9.91
CA LEU A 131 9.20 16.21 -9.03
C LEU A 131 8.10 16.36 -7.97
N MET A 132 7.81 15.26 -7.28
CA MET A 132 6.78 15.13 -6.27
C MET A 132 7.43 14.63 -4.98
N PRO A 133 7.05 15.17 -3.81
CA PRO A 133 7.59 14.71 -2.55
C PRO A 133 7.22 13.23 -2.28
N ASN A 134 8.05 12.55 -1.52
CA ASN A 134 7.78 11.15 -1.13
C ASN A 134 6.50 10.98 -0.29
N THR A 135 5.95 12.09 0.23
CA THR A 135 4.63 12.13 0.87
C THR A 135 3.47 12.16 -0.12
N SER A 136 3.70 12.11 -1.43
CA SER A 136 2.65 11.96 -2.42
C SER A 136 1.97 10.60 -2.30
N ILE A 137 0.70 10.55 -2.71
CA ILE A 137 -0.07 9.31 -2.69
C ILE A 137 0.23 8.50 -3.96
N VAL A 138 0.38 7.19 -3.82
CA VAL A 138 0.34 6.28 -4.96
C VAL A 138 -1.11 5.89 -5.19
N LEU A 139 -1.65 6.22 -6.35
CA LEU A 139 -3.03 5.93 -6.74
C LEU A 139 -3.04 5.11 -8.02
N ASP A 140 -2.83 3.82 -7.88
CA ASP A 140 -2.89 2.89 -9.00
C ASP A 140 -4.34 2.68 -9.43
N ASN A 141 -4.61 2.83 -10.74
CA ASN A 141 -5.95 2.69 -11.28
C ASN A 141 -6.42 1.24 -11.42
N ASN A 142 -5.49 0.28 -11.39
CA ASN A 142 -5.79 -1.15 -11.45
C ASN A 142 -6.09 -1.75 -10.06
N PHE A 143 -5.68 -1.06 -8.97
CA PHE A 143 -5.83 -1.55 -7.61
C PHE A 143 -6.68 -0.60 -6.76
N LEU A 144 -7.87 -1.06 -6.43
CA LEU A 144 -8.87 -0.25 -5.72
C LEU A 144 -8.52 -0.06 -4.24
N ILE A 145 -7.73 -0.99 -3.66
CA ILE A 145 -7.28 -0.90 -2.28
C ILE A 145 -6.45 0.38 -2.01
N HIS A 146 -5.78 0.94 -3.00
CA HIS A 146 -5.06 2.21 -2.84
C HIS A 146 -6.00 3.38 -2.51
N ARG A 147 -7.29 3.28 -2.87
CA ARG A 147 -8.31 4.26 -2.50
C ARG A 147 -8.70 4.17 -1.03
N GLU A 148 -8.63 2.98 -0.43
CA GLU A 148 -8.76 2.81 1.02
C GLU A 148 -7.60 3.45 1.76
N VAL A 149 -6.36 3.23 1.32
CA VAL A 149 -5.16 3.86 1.89
C VAL A 149 -5.25 5.40 1.79
N LEU A 150 -5.70 5.93 0.65
CA LEU A 150 -5.96 7.37 0.49
C LEU A 150 -7.04 7.86 1.48
N ALA A 151 -8.15 7.13 1.59
CA ALA A 151 -9.24 7.49 2.49
C ALA A 151 -8.79 7.54 3.96
N TRP A 152 -8.05 6.54 4.42
CA TRP A 152 -7.49 6.52 5.78
C TRP A 152 -6.54 7.69 6.02
N ARG A 153 -5.69 8.01 5.05
CA ARG A 153 -4.80 9.16 5.14
C ARG A 153 -5.58 10.47 5.21
N TYR A 154 -6.63 10.61 4.39
CA TYR A 154 -7.54 11.76 4.45
C TYR A 154 -8.19 11.89 5.83
N LEU A 155 -8.76 10.82 6.36
CA LEU A 155 -9.40 10.82 7.67
C LEU A 155 -8.42 11.20 8.78
N ALA A 156 -7.20 10.69 8.74
CA ALA A 156 -6.15 10.99 9.73
C ALA A 156 -5.66 12.43 9.67
N SER A 157 -5.60 13.05 8.48
CA SER A 157 -5.02 14.39 8.30
C SER A 157 -6.03 15.53 8.29
N SER A 158 -7.29 15.25 7.95
CA SER A 158 -8.27 16.30 7.61
C SER A 158 -9.58 16.20 8.39
N CYS A 159 -9.67 15.23 9.31
CA CYS A 159 -10.84 15.05 10.16
C CYS A 159 -10.49 15.24 11.64
N ALA A 160 -11.33 15.97 12.35
CA ALA A 160 -11.20 16.13 13.79
C ALA A 160 -11.91 14.97 14.52
N HIS A 161 -11.14 14.27 15.35
CA HIS A 161 -11.65 13.25 16.25
C HIS A 161 -12.08 13.93 17.59
N SER A 162 -13.35 14.24 17.69
CA SER A 162 -13.96 14.77 18.93
C SER A 162 -14.92 13.74 19.52
N SER A 163 -15.42 13.97 20.73
CA SER A 163 -16.42 13.11 21.40
C SER A 163 -17.81 13.09 20.72
N GLY A 164 -17.94 13.68 19.54
CA GLY A 164 -19.15 13.72 18.70
C GLY A 164 -18.92 13.17 17.31
N PRO A 165 -19.85 13.39 16.38
CA PRO A 165 -19.68 12.99 14.98
C PRO A 165 -18.39 13.55 14.40
N MET A 166 -17.67 12.73 13.62
CA MET A 166 -16.43 13.13 12.96
C MET A 166 -16.68 14.34 12.04
N LYS A 167 -15.87 15.38 12.20
CA LYS A 167 -15.94 16.59 11.37
C LYS A 167 -14.74 16.61 10.42
N CYS A 168 -15.00 16.49 9.15
CA CYS A 168 -14.00 16.51 8.10
C CYS A 168 -14.16 17.77 7.23
N GLY A 169 -13.03 18.35 6.83
CA GLY A 169 -12.96 19.37 5.79
C GLY A 169 -12.50 18.81 4.45
N PRO A 170 -12.64 19.58 3.35
CA PRO A 170 -12.02 19.20 2.09
C PRO A 170 -10.50 19.18 2.20
N ALA A 171 -9.85 18.31 1.45
CA ALA A 171 -8.41 18.20 1.39
C ALA A 171 -7.90 17.98 -0.03
N GLN A 172 -6.63 18.33 -0.27
CA GLN A 172 -5.97 18.10 -1.55
C GLN A 172 -4.66 17.36 -1.33
N PHE A 173 -4.40 16.37 -2.18
CA PHE A 173 -3.17 15.57 -2.16
C PHE A 173 -2.53 15.58 -3.54
N GLY A 174 -1.20 15.53 -3.58
CA GLY A 174 -0.48 15.14 -4.78
C GLY A 174 -0.52 13.61 -4.91
N ALA A 175 -0.81 13.11 -6.10
CA ALA A 175 -0.85 11.69 -6.38
C ALA A 175 0.01 11.34 -7.60
N ILE A 176 0.56 10.13 -7.60
CA ILE A 176 1.24 9.52 -8.74
C ILE A 176 0.39 8.34 -9.18
N VAL A 177 0.14 8.28 -10.49
CA VAL A 177 -0.51 7.16 -11.17
C VAL A 177 0.56 6.40 -11.95
N PRO A 178 1.16 5.36 -11.35
CA PRO A 178 2.40 4.78 -11.89
C PRO A 178 2.26 4.21 -13.31
N GLN A 179 1.21 3.42 -13.59
CA GLN A 179 1.04 2.80 -14.91
C GLN A 179 0.81 3.82 -16.03
N GLU A 180 0.27 5.00 -15.71
CA GLU A 180 0.07 6.09 -16.64
C GLU A 180 1.29 7.00 -16.72
N ARG A 181 2.28 6.82 -15.83
CA ARG A 181 3.49 7.63 -15.72
C ARG A 181 3.16 9.11 -15.54
N THR A 182 2.11 9.40 -14.77
CA THR A 182 1.60 10.75 -14.56
C THR A 182 1.56 11.10 -13.08
N SER A 183 1.49 12.39 -12.82
CA SER A 183 1.15 12.93 -11.49
C SER A 183 -0.03 13.87 -11.62
N THR A 184 -0.93 13.84 -10.65
CA THR A 184 -2.15 14.63 -10.62
C THR A 184 -2.41 15.19 -9.24
N ARG A 185 -3.36 16.12 -9.15
CA ARG A 185 -3.93 16.58 -7.88
C ARG A 185 -5.23 15.84 -7.61
N VAL A 186 -5.35 15.36 -6.39
CA VAL A 186 -6.54 14.66 -5.93
C VAL A 186 -7.21 15.49 -4.85
N ASN A 187 -8.44 15.91 -5.12
CA ASN A 187 -9.29 16.63 -4.18
C ASN A 187 -10.22 15.62 -3.50
N VAL A 188 -10.24 15.62 -2.17
CA VAL A 188 -11.15 14.79 -1.38
C VAL A 188 -12.15 15.67 -0.67
N GLN A 189 -13.44 15.34 -0.80
CA GLN A 189 -14.54 16.07 -0.19
C GLN A 189 -15.42 15.12 0.63
N PRO A 190 -15.68 15.43 1.91
CA PRO A 190 -16.65 14.68 2.69
C PRO A 190 -18.07 15.03 2.20
N VAL A 191 -18.91 14.02 2.10
CA VAL A 191 -20.33 14.17 1.76
C VAL A 191 -21.20 14.00 3.02
N GLY A 192 -20.87 13.01 3.85
CA GLY A 192 -21.59 12.67 5.07
C GLY A 192 -21.95 11.18 5.12
N GLU A 193 -22.67 10.82 6.15
CA GLU A 193 -23.15 9.45 6.32
C GLU A 193 -24.46 9.24 5.59
N GLU A 194 -24.58 8.13 4.89
CA GLU A 194 -25.80 7.72 4.19
C GLU A 194 -26.04 6.22 4.32
N LYS A 195 -27.30 5.81 4.21
CA LYS A 195 -27.67 4.39 4.17
C LYS A 195 -27.47 3.84 2.78
N VAL A 196 -26.66 2.82 2.69
CA VAL A 196 -26.31 2.15 1.43
C VAL A 196 -26.54 0.66 1.56
N LYS A 197 -27.18 0.07 0.56
CA LYS A 197 -27.30 -1.37 0.46
C LYS A 197 -26.02 -1.93 -0.17
N ILE A 198 -25.29 -2.73 0.63
CA ILE A 198 -24.14 -3.51 0.15
C ILE A 198 -24.61 -4.96 0.08
N ARG A 199 -24.70 -5.50 -1.11
CA ARG A 199 -25.35 -6.80 -1.35
C ARG A 199 -26.78 -6.81 -0.77
N ASP A 200 -27.04 -7.65 0.21
CA ASP A 200 -28.35 -7.76 0.84
C ASP A 200 -28.47 -7.04 2.19
N THR A 201 -27.40 -6.36 2.63
CA THR A 201 -27.35 -5.69 3.93
C THR A 201 -27.33 -4.17 3.76
N GLU A 202 -28.26 -3.48 4.44
CA GLU A 202 -28.24 -2.02 4.57
C GLU A 202 -27.24 -1.62 5.65
N ARG A 203 -26.34 -0.67 5.34
CA ARG A 203 -25.31 -0.15 6.25
C ARG A 203 -25.31 1.37 6.24
N GLN A 204 -24.99 1.98 7.37
CA GLN A 204 -24.72 3.39 7.49
C GLN A 204 -23.24 3.61 7.18
N LEU A 205 -22.92 4.25 6.06
CA LEU A 205 -21.56 4.41 5.55
C LEU A 205 -21.21 5.87 5.38
N LEU A 206 -19.96 6.24 5.68
CA LEU A 206 -19.41 7.56 5.37
C LEU A 206 -19.09 7.64 3.89
N ARG A 207 -19.70 8.59 3.19
CA ARG A 207 -19.36 8.87 1.81
C ARG A 207 -18.35 10.00 1.72
N ILE A 208 -17.31 9.78 0.91
CA ILE A 208 -16.38 10.81 0.43
C ILE A 208 -16.34 10.78 -1.09
N ASN A 209 -16.12 11.93 -1.71
CA ASN A 209 -15.85 12.01 -3.14
C ASN A 209 -14.37 12.33 -3.35
N ILE A 210 -13.77 11.66 -4.33
CA ILE A 210 -12.40 11.89 -4.79
C ILE A 210 -12.49 12.41 -6.23
N LYS A 211 -11.83 13.52 -6.51
CA LYS A 211 -11.78 14.11 -7.85
C LYS A 211 -10.34 14.40 -8.24
N SER A 212 -9.91 13.86 -9.37
CA SER A 212 -8.70 14.24 -10.09
C SER A 212 -9.05 15.05 -11.35
N ASP A 213 -8.04 15.37 -12.17
CA ASP A 213 -8.27 16.13 -13.41
C ASP A 213 -9.18 15.35 -14.39
N ASP A 214 -9.04 14.02 -14.44
CA ASP A 214 -9.70 13.16 -15.41
C ASP A 214 -10.83 12.30 -14.83
N ASP A 215 -10.86 12.10 -13.52
CA ASP A 215 -11.71 11.12 -12.87
C ASP A 215 -12.39 11.64 -11.61
N GLU A 216 -13.63 11.20 -11.41
CA GLU A 216 -14.37 11.41 -10.16
C GLU A 216 -14.89 10.07 -9.63
N TRP A 217 -14.64 9.83 -8.33
CA TRP A 217 -15.00 8.61 -7.63
C TRP A 217 -15.76 8.91 -6.35
N ALA A 218 -16.82 8.17 -6.09
CA ALA A 218 -17.48 8.13 -4.80
C ALA A 218 -17.06 6.89 -4.03
N LEU A 219 -16.65 7.06 -2.78
CA LEU A 219 -16.20 6.01 -1.88
C LEU A 219 -17.12 5.95 -0.68
N TRP A 220 -17.48 4.75 -0.24
CA TRP A 220 -18.26 4.48 0.97
C TRP A 220 -17.42 3.68 1.95
N LEU A 221 -17.21 4.23 3.14
CA LEU A 221 -16.37 3.71 4.20
C LEU A 221 -17.24 3.28 5.38
N ASP A 222 -16.94 2.15 6.01
CA ASP A 222 -17.68 1.66 7.18
C ASP A 222 -17.12 2.24 8.49
N PRO A 223 -17.79 3.23 9.14
CA PRO A 223 -17.31 3.82 10.37
C PRO A 223 -17.34 2.85 11.56
N GLN A 224 -18.07 1.74 11.47
CA GLN A 224 -18.15 0.72 12.51
C GLN A 224 -17.04 -0.33 12.39
N ASP A 225 -16.37 -0.40 11.22
CA ASP A 225 -15.25 -1.31 10.97
C ASP A 225 -14.03 -0.54 10.45
N HIS A 226 -13.49 0.35 11.28
CA HIS A 226 -12.23 1.08 11.04
C HIS A 226 -12.18 1.85 9.70
N TYR A 227 -13.34 2.30 9.22
CA TYR A 227 -13.47 3.00 7.92
C TYR A 227 -12.95 2.19 6.73
N LYS A 228 -13.13 0.88 6.76
CA LYS A 228 -12.83 0.01 5.62
C LYS A 228 -13.68 0.41 4.42
N LEU A 229 -13.06 0.32 3.25
CA LEU A 229 -13.73 0.61 1.98
C LEU A 229 -14.72 -0.51 1.64
N MET A 230 -16.00 -0.14 1.52
CA MET A 230 -17.09 -1.07 1.22
C MET A 230 -17.55 -1.00 -0.23
N ARG A 231 -17.50 0.20 -0.82
CA ARG A 231 -18.00 0.43 -2.17
C ARG A 231 -17.25 1.59 -2.82
N VAL A 232 -17.03 1.47 -4.13
CA VAL A 232 -16.51 2.56 -4.98
C VAL A 232 -17.36 2.63 -6.23
N VAL A 233 -17.67 3.85 -6.68
CA VAL A 233 -18.34 4.09 -7.97
C VAL A 233 -17.56 5.16 -8.72
N LYS A 234 -17.22 4.89 -9.98
CA LYS A 234 -16.62 5.88 -10.89
C LYS A 234 -17.73 6.66 -11.58
N SER A 235 -17.72 8.00 -11.44
CA SER A 235 -18.68 8.86 -12.10
C SER A 235 -18.52 8.80 -13.63
N GLY A 236 -19.64 8.80 -14.34
CA GLY A 236 -19.64 8.77 -15.82
C GLY A 236 -19.21 7.43 -16.44
N ALA A 237 -18.83 6.46 -15.65
CA ALA A 237 -18.55 5.09 -16.08
C ALA A 237 -19.51 4.14 -15.35
N ASN A 238 -20.02 3.12 -16.05
CA ASN A 238 -20.82 2.08 -15.39
C ASN A 238 -19.93 1.09 -14.62
N THR A 239 -18.99 1.65 -13.84
CA THR A 239 -18.03 0.87 -13.05
C THR A 239 -18.34 1.01 -11.58
N GLU A 240 -18.54 -0.11 -10.94
CA GLU A 240 -18.78 -0.25 -9.50
C GLU A 240 -17.83 -1.30 -8.92
N VAL A 241 -17.35 -1.03 -7.72
CA VAL A 241 -16.50 -1.94 -6.94
C VAL A 241 -17.17 -2.18 -5.61
N VAL A 242 -17.29 -3.43 -5.21
CA VAL A 242 -17.95 -3.81 -3.96
C VAL A 242 -17.07 -4.79 -3.20
N ARG A 243 -16.91 -4.56 -1.91
CA ARG A 243 -16.20 -5.49 -1.00
C ARG A 243 -16.97 -6.80 -0.90
N ASP A 244 -16.26 -7.93 -1.05
CA ASP A 244 -16.82 -9.29 -0.99
C ASP A 244 -17.10 -9.76 0.42
#